data_8cc2574343b23449f405ae3b4465b927
#
_entry.id   8cc2574343b23449f405ae3b4465b927
#
_cell.length_a   1.000
_cell.length_b   1.000
_cell.length_c   1.000
_cell.angle_alpha   90.00
_cell.angle_beta   90.00
_cell.angle_gamma   90.00
#
_symmetry.space_group_name_H-M   'P 1'
#
loop_
_entity.id
_entity.type
_entity.pdbx_description
1 polymer ?
#
loop_
_entity_poly.entity_id
_entity_poly.type
_entity_poly.pdbx_seq_one_letter_code
_entity_poly.pdbx_strand_id
1 'polypeptide(L)'
;MFTNKARLLVIAVFSALLVFFIFQRSYELASIAALFIGLLIWGYFKEGPIILAAKHFHNKDYDKAESLLRQIQQPEWLSKNRRGFYEFMMGGIAFKKHDFEQAEYHYEQAANYPLRSTNDHVSALATVANISIRNGKLQKAAEFLDRANQHQDKITARMKAVLKSLEEELKNTKAN
;
A
#
# COMPACT_ATOMS: atom_id res chain seq x y z
N MET A 1 2.33 -4.65 -16.28
CA MET A 1 3.14 -3.91 -15.31
C MET A 1 4.42 -3.44 -16.02
N PHE A 2 4.57 -2.14 -16.23
CA PHE A 2 5.78 -1.62 -16.90
C PHE A 2 6.98 -1.82 -15.97
N THR A 3 7.96 -2.61 -16.40
CA THR A 3 9.22 -2.75 -15.69
C THR A 3 10.03 -1.45 -15.81
N ASN A 4 10.94 -1.16 -14.85
CA ASN A 4 11.81 0.02 -14.94
C ASN A 4 12.62 0.07 -16.26
N LYS A 5 12.99 -1.10 -16.80
CA LYS A 5 13.67 -1.21 -18.09
C LYS A 5 12.77 -0.76 -19.24
N ALA A 6 11.50 -1.16 -19.25
CA ALA A 6 10.54 -0.73 -20.27
C ALA A 6 10.26 0.77 -20.22
N ARG A 7 10.18 1.37 -19.01
CA ARG A 7 10.04 2.83 -18.83
C ARG A 7 11.25 3.59 -19.37
N LEU A 8 12.46 3.15 -19.05
CA LEU A 8 13.68 3.76 -19.57
C LEU A 8 13.75 3.69 -21.11
N LEU A 9 13.34 2.56 -21.67
CA LEU A 9 13.28 2.39 -23.13
C LEU A 9 12.28 3.39 -23.75
N VAL A 10 11.09 3.52 -23.16
CA VAL A 10 10.08 4.47 -23.66
C VAL A 10 10.57 5.91 -23.55
N ILE A 11 11.20 6.30 -22.44
CA ILE A 11 11.80 7.63 -22.28
C ILE A 11 12.89 7.86 -23.35
N ALA A 12 13.75 6.88 -23.62
CA ALA A 12 14.78 6.99 -24.64
C ALA A 12 14.19 7.17 -26.05
N VAL A 13 13.12 6.42 -26.40
CA VAL A 13 12.42 6.57 -27.68
C VAL A 13 11.80 7.96 -27.81
N PHE A 14 11.06 8.43 -26.77
CA PHE A 14 10.47 9.78 -26.81
C PHE A 14 11.53 10.88 -26.85
N SER A 15 12.69 10.69 -26.20
CA SER A 15 13.79 11.64 -26.28
C SER A 15 14.40 11.69 -27.69
N ALA A 16 14.53 10.55 -28.37
CA ALA A 16 14.98 10.51 -29.75
C ALA A 16 13.98 11.19 -30.70
N LEU A 17 12.66 10.96 -30.50
CA LEU A 17 11.61 11.64 -31.26
C LEU A 17 11.61 13.16 -31.01
N LEU A 18 11.83 13.59 -29.77
CA LEU A 18 11.93 15.01 -29.42
C LEU A 18 13.07 15.67 -30.24
N VAL A 19 14.25 15.09 -30.24
CA VAL A 19 15.41 15.60 -31.01
C VAL A 19 15.09 15.63 -32.49
N PHE A 20 14.47 14.60 -33.03
CA PHE A 20 14.08 14.50 -34.44
C PHE A 20 13.07 15.61 -34.81
N PHE A 21 12.05 15.87 -34.01
CA PHE A 21 11.05 16.92 -34.27
C PHE A 21 11.64 18.34 -34.15
N ILE A 22 12.58 18.55 -33.23
CA ILE A 22 13.32 19.84 -33.14
C ILE A 22 14.14 20.05 -34.44
N PHE A 23 14.82 19.01 -34.93
CA PHE A 23 15.61 19.10 -36.18
C PHE A 23 14.73 19.39 -37.41
N GLN A 24 13.51 18.84 -37.43
CA GLN A 24 12.52 19.12 -38.48
C GLN A 24 11.79 20.46 -38.31
N ARG A 25 12.11 21.26 -37.27
CA ARG A 25 11.44 22.52 -36.91
C ARG A 25 9.94 22.36 -36.62
N SER A 26 9.47 21.15 -36.29
CA SER A 26 8.09 20.84 -35.95
C SER A 26 7.88 21.02 -34.42
N TYR A 27 7.87 22.26 -33.94
CA TYR A 27 7.83 22.59 -32.51
C TYR A 27 6.55 22.10 -31.83
N GLU A 28 5.45 21.98 -32.52
CA GLU A 28 4.20 21.44 -31.99
C GLU A 28 4.37 19.99 -31.55
N LEU A 29 4.92 19.14 -32.42
CA LEU A 29 5.18 17.73 -32.11
C LEU A 29 6.28 17.56 -31.05
N ALA A 30 7.29 18.44 -31.06
CA ALA A 30 8.34 18.46 -30.05
C ALA A 30 7.76 18.77 -28.66
N SER A 31 6.81 19.71 -28.55
CA SER A 31 6.17 20.07 -27.28
C SER A 31 5.35 18.90 -26.72
N ILE A 32 4.65 18.17 -27.56
CA ILE A 32 3.88 16.97 -27.17
C ILE A 32 4.84 15.89 -26.64
N ALA A 33 5.95 15.63 -27.35
CA ALA A 33 6.95 14.65 -26.92
C ALA A 33 7.56 15.03 -25.56
N ALA A 34 7.89 16.31 -25.35
CA ALA A 34 8.41 16.82 -24.08
C ALA A 34 7.39 16.63 -22.93
N LEU A 35 6.11 16.88 -23.17
CA LEU A 35 5.04 16.69 -22.20
C LEU A 35 4.93 15.20 -21.79
N PHE A 36 4.99 14.28 -22.75
CA PHE A 36 4.97 12.84 -22.44
C PHE A 36 6.19 12.41 -21.62
N ILE A 37 7.39 12.91 -21.92
CA ILE A 37 8.59 12.65 -21.13
C ILE A 37 8.40 13.17 -19.70
N GLY A 38 7.89 14.40 -19.53
CA GLY A 38 7.60 14.98 -18.23
C GLY A 38 6.62 14.14 -17.41
N LEU A 39 5.53 13.67 -18.02
CA LEU A 39 4.54 12.79 -17.36
C LEU A 39 5.14 11.44 -16.96
N LEU A 40 6.00 10.85 -17.80
CA LEU A 40 6.68 9.58 -17.48
C LEU A 40 7.65 9.73 -16.31
N ILE A 41 8.41 10.82 -16.29
CA ILE A 41 9.34 11.14 -15.19
C ILE A 41 8.54 11.40 -13.91
N TRP A 42 7.49 12.22 -13.97
CA TRP A 42 6.63 12.49 -12.82
C TRP A 42 5.99 11.21 -12.24
N GLY A 43 5.46 10.34 -13.11
CA GLY A 43 4.93 9.03 -12.69
C GLY A 43 5.97 8.12 -12.07
N TYR A 44 7.25 8.22 -12.50
CA TYR A 44 8.35 7.47 -11.89
C TYR A 44 8.59 7.90 -10.43
N PHE A 45 8.69 9.19 -10.18
CA PHE A 45 8.91 9.71 -8.82
C PHE A 45 7.70 9.50 -7.90
N LYS A 46 6.49 9.57 -8.44
CA LYS A 46 5.26 9.39 -7.68
C LYS A 46 5.02 7.94 -7.24
N GLU A 47 5.28 6.94 -8.08
CA GLU A 47 4.90 5.54 -7.80
C GLU A 47 6.08 4.57 -7.68
N GLY A 48 7.27 4.97 -8.14
CA GLY A 48 8.46 4.12 -8.14
C GLY A 48 8.88 3.59 -6.78
N PRO A 49 8.91 4.43 -5.73
CA PRO A 49 9.29 4.01 -4.38
C PRO A 49 8.40 2.91 -3.80
N ILE A 50 7.08 2.93 -4.06
CA ILE A 50 6.14 1.91 -3.56
C ILE A 50 6.46 0.52 -4.11
N ILE A 51 6.77 0.42 -5.40
CA ILE A 51 7.03 -0.88 -6.04
C ILE A 51 8.31 -1.49 -5.48
N LEU A 52 9.32 -0.66 -5.25
CA LEU A 52 10.58 -1.09 -4.68
C LEU A 52 10.43 -1.44 -3.20
N ALA A 53 9.71 -0.63 -2.43
CA ALA A 53 9.37 -0.88 -1.04
C ALA A 53 8.64 -2.22 -0.87
N ALA A 54 7.67 -2.53 -1.75
CA ALA A 54 6.96 -3.79 -1.74
C ALA A 54 7.88 -5.00 -1.89
N LYS A 55 8.92 -4.90 -2.73
CA LYS A 55 9.92 -5.97 -2.88
C LYS A 55 10.70 -6.20 -1.57
N HIS A 56 11.16 -5.11 -0.94
CA HIS A 56 11.89 -5.20 0.33
C HIS A 56 10.98 -5.68 1.46
N PHE A 57 9.74 -5.19 1.53
CA PHE A 57 8.74 -5.65 2.49
C PHE A 57 8.48 -7.17 2.39
N HIS A 58 8.32 -7.70 1.18
CA HIS A 58 8.19 -9.14 0.95
C HIS A 58 9.42 -9.95 1.39
N ASN A 59 10.59 -9.38 1.21
CA ASN A 59 11.86 -9.98 1.64
C ASN A 59 12.13 -9.76 3.14
N LYS A 60 11.17 -9.19 3.89
CA LYS A 60 11.28 -8.87 5.32
C LYS A 60 12.40 -7.85 5.68
N ASP A 61 12.88 -7.12 4.69
CA ASP A 61 13.81 -6.00 4.85
C ASP A 61 13.00 -4.73 5.15
N TYR A 62 12.49 -4.67 6.38
CA TYR A 62 11.52 -3.65 6.79
C TYR A 62 12.14 -2.25 6.86
N ASP A 63 13.40 -2.12 7.24
CA ASP A 63 14.06 -0.81 7.34
C ASP A 63 14.24 -0.17 5.97
N LYS A 64 14.63 -0.97 4.97
CA LYS A 64 14.76 -0.48 3.61
C LYS A 64 13.40 -0.21 2.96
N ALA A 65 12.39 -1.04 3.25
CA ALA A 65 11.02 -0.79 2.81
C ALA A 65 10.51 0.54 3.37
N GLU A 66 10.69 0.79 4.67
CA GLU A 66 10.29 2.05 5.32
C GLU A 66 11.01 3.25 4.73
N SER A 67 12.34 3.18 4.55
CA SER A 67 13.11 4.29 3.99
C SER A 67 12.63 4.69 2.59
N LEU A 68 12.18 3.72 1.79
CA LEU A 68 11.60 3.96 0.47
C LEU A 68 10.19 4.54 0.55
N LEU A 69 9.36 4.07 1.48
CA LEU A 69 8.00 4.59 1.69
C LEU A 69 8.04 6.04 2.20
N ARG A 70 8.97 6.38 3.09
CA ARG A 70 9.17 7.74 3.60
C ARG A 70 9.64 8.76 2.54
N GLN A 71 10.15 8.31 1.39
CA GLN A 71 10.44 9.19 0.26
C GLN A 71 9.17 9.76 -0.40
N ILE A 72 8.02 9.14 -0.14
CA ILE A 72 6.73 9.61 -0.62
C ILE A 72 6.24 10.71 0.31
N GLN A 73 6.51 11.96 -0.04
CA GLN A 73 6.18 13.12 0.80
C GLN A 73 4.67 13.37 0.91
N GLN A 74 3.91 13.03 -0.12
CA GLN A 74 2.46 13.27 -0.20
C GLN A 74 1.72 11.98 -0.60
N PRO A 75 1.52 11.06 0.37
CA PRO A 75 0.81 9.81 0.11
C PRO A 75 -0.64 10.00 -0.37
N GLU A 76 -1.26 11.16 -0.07
CA GLU A 76 -2.61 11.53 -0.50
C GLU A 76 -2.75 11.60 -2.04
N TRP A 77 -1.65 11.89 -2.72
CA TRP A 77 -1.62 11.99 -4.19
C TRP A 77 -1.47 10.64 -4.89
N LEU A 78 -1.30 9.58 -4.13
CA LEU A 78 -1.30 8.24 -4.68
C LEU A 78 -2.70 7.85 -5.16
N SER A 79 -2.76 6.99 -6.17
CA SER A 79 -4.03 6.35 -6.54
C SER A 79 -4.58 5.52 -5.37
N LYS A 80 -5.91 5.35 -5.30
CA LYS A 80 -6.56 4.62 -4.17
C LYS A 80 -5.91 3.27 -3.87
N ASN A 81 -5.60 2.47 -4.89
CA ASN A 81 -4.95 1.17 -4.72
C ASN A 81 -3.52 1.30 -4.18
N ARG A 82 -2.78 2.32 -4.62
CA ARG A 82 -1.41 2.59 -4.14
C ARG A 82 -1.42 3.13 -2.72
N ARG A 83 -2.37 4.00 -2.41
CA ARG A 83 -2.56 4.52 -1.05
C ARG A 83 -2.86 3.37 -0.08
N GLY A 84 -3.81 2.52 -0.38
CA GLY A 84 -4.12 1.36 0.47
C GLY A 84 -2.90 0.47 0.70
N PHE A 85 -2.13 0.22 -0.36
CA PHE A 85 -0.93 -0.62 -0.24
C PHE A 85 0.21 0.05 0.53
N TYR A 86 0.38 1.37 0.37
CA TYR A 86 1.30 2.17 1.18
C TYR A 86 0.97 2.05 2.67
N GLU A 87 -0.29 2.29 3.03
CA GLU A 87 -0.75 2.20 4.42
C GLU A 87 -0.61 0.79 4.99
N PHE A 88 -0.95 -0.23 4.20
CA PHE A 88 -0.79 -1.62 4.60
C PHE A 88 0.67 -1.98 4.91
N MET A 89 1.61 -1.55 4.09
CA MET A 89 3.04 -1.78 4.33
C MET A 89 3.55 -1.00 5.54
N MET A 90 3.17 0.27 5.70
CA MET A 90 3.56 1.08 6.86
C MET A 90 3.03 0.47 8.16
N GLY A 91 1.76 0.03 8.17
CA GLY A 91 1.19 -0.69 9.31
C GLY A 91 1.94 -1.98 9.63
N GLY A 92 2.30 -2.76 8.61
CA GLY A 92 3.09 -3.98 8.80
C GLY A 92 4.48 -3.74 9.35
N ILE A 93 5.15 -2.68 8.90
CA ILE A 93 6.47 -2.27 9.40
C ILE A 93 6.37 -1.82 10.86
N ALA A 94 5.42 -0.93 11.18
CA ALA A 94 5.19 -0.45 12.53
C ALA A 94 4.87 -1.62 13.49
N PHE A 95 4.02 -2.55 13.07
CA PHE A 95 3.70 -3.75 13.85
C PHE A 95 4.94 -4.60 14.15
N LYS A 96 5.83 -4.77 13.16
CA LYS A 96 7.09 -5.50 13.33
C LYS A 96 8.08 -4.79 14.23
N LYS A 97 8.03 -3.48 14.28
CA LYS A 97 8.84 -2.63 15.19
C LYS A 97 8.22 -2.47 16.58
N HIS A 98 7.11 -3.15 16.85
CA HIS A 98 6.33 -3.06 18.09
C HIS A 98 5.74 -1.66 18.37
N ASP A 99 5.65 -0.82 17.34
CA ASP A 99 4.94 0.45 17.40
C ASP A 99 3.46 0.19 17.07
N PHE A 100 2.72 -0.25 18.09
CA PHE A 100 1.33 -0.68 17.92
C PHE A 100 0.38 0.49 17.65
N GLU A 101 0.71 1.69 18.08
CA GLU A 101 -0.09 2.89 17.83
C GLU A 101 -0.04 3.25 16.34
N GLN A 102 1.16 3.35 15.76
CA GLN A 102 1.32 3.59 14.34
C GLN A 102 0.79 2.42 13.49
N ALA A 103 0.93 1.20 13.97
CA ALA A 103 0.37 0.03 13.29
C ALA A 103 -1.17 0.10 13.24
N GLU A 104 -1.83 0.41 14.35
CA GLU A 104 -3.29 0.60 14.42
C GLU A 104 -3.71 1.69 13.43
N TYR A 105 -3.08 2.87 13.47
CA TYR A 105 -3.38 3.99 12.59
C TYR A 105 -3.27 3.60 11.11
N HIS A 106 -2.13 3.06 10.69
CA HIS A 106 -1.90 2.74 9.29
C HIS A 106 -2.79 1.60 8.78
N TYR A 107 -3.08 0.58 9.60
CA TYR A 107 -4.00 -0.49 9.20
C TYR A 107 -5.46 -0.02 9.13
N GLU A 108 -5.89 0.91 9.98
CA GLU A 108 -7.20 1.57 9.85
C GLU A 108 -7.30 2.34 8.53
N GLN A 109 -6.26 3.12 8.20
CA GLN A 109 -6.22 3.81 6.91
C GLN A 109 -6.26 2.80 5.75
N ALA A 110 -5.46 1.73 5.81
CA ALA A 110 -5.44 0.69 4.79
C ALA A 110 -6.82 0.05 4.56
N ALA A 111 -7.59 -0.16 5.63
CA ALA A 111 -8.93 -0.75 5.57
C ALA A 111 -9.97 0.14 4.87
N ASN A 112 -9.68 1.42 4.64
CA ASN A 112 -10.55 2.35 3.90
C ASN A 112 -10.24 2.40 2.41
N TYR A 113 -9.23 1.66 1.94
CA TYR A 113 -8.80 1.63 0.55
C TYR A 113 -8.89 0.23 -0.04
N PRO A 114 -9.00 0.11 -1.37
CA PRO A 114 -8.86 -1.18 -2.03
C PRO A 114 -7.46 -1.75 -1.82
N LEU A 115 -7.36 -2.98 -1.28
CA LEU A 115 -6.10 -3.71 -1.17
C LEU A 115 -5.98 -4.76 -2.28
N ARG A 116 -4.77 -5.32 -2.41
CA ARG A 116 -4.43 -6.27 -3.47
C ARG A 116 -5.28 -7.53 -3.45
N SER A 117 -5.62 -7.99 -2.25
CA SER A 117 -6.46 -9.17 -2.05
C SER A 117 -7.41 -8.97 -0.88
N THR A 118 -8.50 -9.75 -0.88
CA THR A 118 -9.42 -9.79 0.27
C THR A 118 -8.71 -10.27 1.54
N ASN A 119 -7.72 -11.17 1.41
CA ASN A 119 -6.92 -11.60 2.56
C ASN A 119 -6.10 -10.46 3.16
N ASP A 120 -5.50 -9.58 2.33
CA ASP A 120 -4.77 -8.42 2.84
C ASP A 120 -5.71 -7.45 3.55
N HIS A 121 -6.91 -7.23 2.99
CA HIS A 121 -7.93 -6.38 3.60
C HIS A 121 -8.38 -6.91 4.96
N VAL A 122 -8.73 -8.19 5.03
CA VAL A 122 -9.12 -8.84 6.28
C VAL A 122 -7.95 -8.90 7.28
N SER A 123 -6.71 -9.07 6.80
CA SER A 123 -5.52 -9.01 7.66
C SER A 123 -5.36 -7.65 8.30
N ALA A 124 -5.60 -6.55 7.57
CA ALA A 124 -5.57 -5.20 8.15
C ALA A 124 -6.65 -5.06 9.25
N LEU A 125 -7.90 -5.43 8.96
CA LEU A 125 -9.00 -5.37 9.93
C LEU A 125 -8.72 -6.22 11.17
N ALA A 126 -8.25 -7.46 11.00
CA ALA A 126 -7.92 -8.37 12.08
C ALA A 126 -6.78 -7.84 12.97
N THR A 127 -5.78 -7.16 12.36
CA THR A 127 -4.67 -6.58 13.12
C THR A 127 -5.14 -5.40 13.97
N VAL A 128 -6.02 -4.54 13.44
CA VAL A 128 -6.64 -3.45 14.22
C VAL A 128 -7.44 -4.03 15.39
N ALA A 129 -8.26 -5.07 15.14
CA ALA A 129 -9.02 -5.73 16.19
C ALA A 129 -8.11 -6.30 17.28
N ASN A 130 -7.03 -7.00 16.92
CA ASN A 130 -6.06 -7.54 17.87
C ASN A 130 -5.42 -6.44 18.72
N ILE A 131 -4.93 -5.37 18.11
CA ILE A 131 -4.34 -4.24 18.86
C ILE A 131 -5.40 -3.61 19.79
N SER A 132 -6.62 -3.45 19.30
CA SER A 132 -7.72 -2.89 20.08
C SER A 132 -8.11 -3.76 21.29
N ILE A 133 -8.11 -5.11 21.14
CA ILE A 133 -8.33 -6.03 22.28
C ILE A 133 -7.26 -5.81 23.35
N ARG A 134 -5.98 -5.82 22.94
CA ARG A 134 -4.84 -5.61 23.84
C ARG A 134 -4.88 -4.27 24.58
N ASN A 135 -5.40 -3.24 23.92
CA ASN A 135 -5.53 -1.91 24.48
C ASN A 135 -6.84 -1.70 25.26
N GLY A 136 -7.66 -2.76 25.46
CA GLY A 136 -8.95 -2.68 26.15
C GLY A 136 -10.04 -1.94 25.38
N LYS A 137 -9.83 -1.59 24.11
CA LYS A 137 -10.81 -0.92 23.23
C LYS A 137 -11.80 -1.95 22.65
N LEU A 138 -12.54 -2.66 23.50
CA LEU A 138 -13.32 -3.85 23.13
C LEU A 138 -14.44 -3.56 22.12
N GLN A 139 -15.02 -2.37 22.16
CA GLN A 139 -16.07 -1.98 21.23
C GLN A 139 -15.50 -1.80 19.81
N LYS A 140 -14.35 -1.12 19.69
CA LYS A 140 -13.63 -0.97 18.43
C LYS A 140 -13.19 -2.32 17.87
N ALA A 141 -12.68 -3.20 18.71
CA ALA A 141 -12.29 -4.55 18.31
C ALA A 141 -13.47 -5.34 17.71
N ALA A 142 -14.64 -5.26 18.35
CA ALA A 142 -15.86 -5.90 17.86
C ALA A 142 -16.27 -5.37 16.48
N GLU A 143 -16.26 -4.04 16.29
CA GLU A 143 -16.58 -3.41 15.00
C GLU A 143 -15.65 -3.91 13.88
N PHE A 144 -14.35 -3.94 14.14
CA PHE A 144 -13.38 -4.37 13.13
C PHE A 144 -13.47 -5.87 12.82
N LEU A 145 -13.78 -6.71 13.81
CA LEU A 145 -14.06 -8.14 13.58
C LEU A 145 -15.34 -8.35 12.77
N ASP A 146 -16.39 -7.59 13.05
CA ASP A 146 -17.64 -7.67 12.29
C ASP A 146 -17.43 -7.30 10.81
N ARG A 147 -16.68 -6.23 10.53
CA ARG A 147 -16.27 -5.86 9.18
C ARG A 147 -15.42 -6.96 8.51
N ALA A 148 -14.52 -7.60 9.24
CA ALA A 148 -13.70 -8.69 8.71
C ALA A 148 -14.56 -9.92 8.35
N ASN A 149 -15.57 -10.23 9.16
CA ASN A 149 -16.47 -11.36 8.98
C ASN A 149 -17.37 -11.22 7.74
N GLN A 150 -17.66 -10.00 7.30
CA GLN A 150 -18.39 -9.77 6.03
C GLN A 150 -17.68 -10.33 4.79
N HIS A 151 -16.41 -10.69 4.94
CA HIS A 151 -15.58 -11.22 3.85
C HIS A 151 -15.23 -12.72 4.00
N GLN A 152 -15.87 -13.44 4.92
CA GLN A 152 -15.51 -14.83 5.24
C GLN A 152 -15.51 -15.80 4.05
N ASP A 153 -16.38 -15.57 3.06
CA ASP A 153 -16.49 -16.45 1.88
C ASP A 153 -15.28 -16.32 0.93
N LYS A 154 -14.53 -15.23 1.02
CA LYS A 154 -13.46 -14.85 0.08
C LYS A 154 -12.06 -14.95 0.67
N ILE A 155 -11.92 -15.48 1.88
CA ILE A 155 -10.64 -15.57 2.58
C ILE A 155 -10.19 -17.02 2.78
N THR A 156 -8.89 -17.20 3.01
CA THR A 156 -8.28 -18.50 3.25
C THR A 156 -8.71 -19.11 4.59
N ALA A 157 -8.67 -20.45 4.69
CA ALA A 157 -8.93 -21.16 5.94
C ALA A 157 -8.05 -20.67 7.10
N ARG A 158 -6.79 -20.33 6.80
CA ARG A 158 -5.88 -19.74 7.80
C ARG A 158 -6.40 -18.42 8.35
N MET A 159 -6.91 -17.54 7.50
CA MET A 159 -7.45 -16.23 7.93
C MET A 159 -8.74 -16.42 8.74
N LYS A 160 -9.61 -17.39 8.36
CA LYS A 160 -10.80 -17.75 9.16
C LYS A 160 -10.42 -18.21 10.57
N ALA A 161 -9.38 -19.02 10.70
CA ALA A 161 -8.89 -19.46 12.01
C ALA A 161 -8.39 -18.27 12.86
N VAL A 162 -7.70 -17.29 12.25
CA VAL A 162 -7.26 -16.08 12.94
C VAL A 162 -8.46 -15.27 13.45
N LEU A 163 -9.48 -15.05 12.62
CA LEU A 163 -10.69 -14.32 13.06
C LEU A 163 -11.38 -15.01 14.21
N LYS A 164 -11.56 -16.33 14.12
CA LYS A 164 -12.16 -17.12 15.19
C LYS A 164 -11.38 -16.99 16.51
N SER A 165 -10.06 -17.08 16.47
CA SER A 165 -9.22 -16.90 17.66
C SER A 165 -9.39 -15.52 18.28
N LEU A 166 -9.47 -14.46 17.47
CA LEU A 166 -9.67 -13.09 17.96
C LEU A 166 -11.09 -12.89 18.56
N GLU A 167 -12.11 -13.53 18.00
CA GLU A 167 -13.47 -13.53 18.56
C GLU A 167 -13.53 -14.20 19.92
N GLU A 168 -12.84 -15.34 20.07
CA GLU A 168 -12.73 -16.04 21.35
C GLU A 168 -11.98 -15.19 22.39
N GLU A 169 -10.86 -14.55 21.99
CA GLU A 169 -10.10 -13.63 22.84
C GLU A 169 -10.96 -12.42 23.28
N LEU A 170 -11.71 -11.82 22.35
CA LEU A 170 -12.61 -10.71 22.65
C LEU A 170 -13.72 -11.11 23.65
N LYS A 171 -14.31 -12.31 23.49
CA LYS A 171 -15.33 -12.82 24.42
C LYS A 171 -14.75 -13.02 25.81
N ASN A 172 -13.57 -13.63 25.91
CA ASN A 172 -12.92 -13.89 27.20
C ASN A 172 -12.55 -12.58 27.90
N THR A 173 -12.07 -11.57 27.15
CA THR A 173 -11.70 -10.28 27.73
C THR A 173 -12.92 -9.46 28.16
N LYS A 174 -14.10 -9.67 27.53
CA LYS A 174 -15.37 -9.03 27.98
C LYS A 174 -15.97 -9.67 29.23
N ALA A 175 -15.64 -10.92 29.50
CA ALA A 175 -16.18 -11.67 30.64
C ALA A 175 -15.39 -11.46 31.94
N ASN A 176 -14.17 -10.94 31.86
CA ASN A 176 -13.30 -10.58 32.99
C ASN A 176 -13.41 -9.08 33.31
#